data_52e05be7a259b29c3c9a714a4cbf5305
#
_entry.id   52e05be7a259b29c3c9a714a4cbf5305
#
_cell.length_a   1.000
_cell.length_b   1.000
_cell.length_c   1.000
_cell.angle_alpha   90.00
_cell.angle_beta   90.00
_cell.angle_gamma   90.00
#
_symmetry.space_group_name_H-M   'P 1'
#
loop_
_entity.id
_entity.type
_entity.pdbx_description
1 polymer ?
#
loop_
_entity_poly.entity_id
_entity_poly.type
_entity_poly.pdbx_seq_one_letter_code
_entity_poly.pdbx_strand_id
1 'polypeptide(L)'
;GYFQYLSFKKIYKNIDVIDCQEFFSSSSIFRKIFHHISPKIFEPFLNNFILSRIKKKYDLIYVMTSDCIGKKLILNLKKKARKIIVFLEDNPFGKRDKNRWKLYLDAARYYDLTVVFQRSRMIMGKKHGVKSFLLIPPPYQKNIHCKKKISSKEKNKLSSEVIFIGTWFPDRGVFFKRLIDLGLNIKIYGTRWYKDPNYSLIKSNITLGHIKDPMYSKLIQCSKISICLPSAGNFDGITKRSTEIPAIGTLLCAQRTKEHKILFKENMEAVFFKDADECYKKCINLSKNNSKRRKIANNGYIKITKIIKADYLSTIKTIIKKINLKKI
;
A
#
# COMPACT_ATOMS: atom_id res chain seq x y z
N GLY A 1 1.46 -10.36 -1.81
CA GLY A 1 2.45 -11.39 -1.50
C GLY A 1 3.65 -11.45 -2.42
N TYR A 2 3.45 -11.33 -3.72
CA TYR A 2 4.47 -11.67 -4.71
C TYR A 2 5.82 -10.94 -4.50
N PHE A 3 5.83 -9.63 -4.32
CA PHE A 3 7.08 -8.87 -4.15
C PHE A 3 7.81 -9.17 -2.84
N GLN A 4 7.09 -9.50 -1.78
CA GLN A 4 7.71 -9.94 -0.53
C GLN A 4 8.33 -11.33 -0.72
N TYR A 5 7.60 -12.26 -1.35
CA TYR A 5 8.15 -13.57 -1.71
C TYR A 5 9.45 -13.47 -2.52
N LEU A 6 9.47 -12.64 -3.58
CA LEU A 6 10.69 -12.40 -4.36
C LEU A 6 11.83 -11.80 -3.51
N SER A 7 11.50 -11.00 -2.51
CA SER A 7 12.50 -10.43 -1.61
C SER A 7 13.04 -11.46 -0.63
N PHE A 8 12.19 -12.35 -0.11
CA PHE A 8 12.63 -13.49 0.69
C PHE A 8 13.52 -14.44 -0.10
N LYS A 9 13.19 -14.77 -1.36
CA LYS A 9 14.02 -15.62 -2.24
C LYS A 9 15.44 -15.08 -2.46
N LYS A 10 15.66 -13.77 -2.32
CA LYS A 10 17.00 -13.17 -2.39
C LYS A 10 17.80 -13.33 -1.10
N ILE A 11 17.18 -13.76 -0.01
CA ILE A 11 17.80 -13.89 1.32
C ILE A 11 17.91 -15.33 1.74
N TYR A 12 16.89 -16.14 1.45
CA TYR A 12 16.78 -17.54 1.86
C TYR A 12 16.59 -18.47 0.65
N LYS A 13 17.23 -19.63 0.69
CA LYS A 13 17.10 -20.66 -0.35
C LYS A 13 15.81 -21.48 -0.20
N ASN A 14 15.46 -21.82 1.03
CA ASN A 14 14.35 -22.70 1.36
C ASN A 14 13.13 -21.90 1.82
N ILE A 15 12.13 -21.78 0.94
CA ILE A 15 10.89 -21.06 1.19
C ILE A 15 9.72 -21.90 0.69
N ASP A 16 8.82 -22.23 1.59
CA ASP A 16 7.53 -22.82 1.25
C ASP A 16 6.48 -21.71 1.22
N VAL A 17 5.55 -21.76 0.28
CA VAL A 17 4.48 -20.77 0.11
C VAL A 17 3.14 -21.49 0.22
N ILE A 18 2.24 -20.92 1.03
CA ILE A 18 0.86 -21.36 1.12
C ILE A 18 -0.01 -20.17 0.70
N ASP A 19 -0.70 -20.29 -0.43
CA ASP A 19 -1.66 -19.28 -0.90
C ASP A 19 -3.05 -19.61 -0.38
N CYS A 20 -3.51 -18.87 0.62
CA CYS A 20 -4.86 -19.02 1.18
C CYS A 20 -5.95 -18.70 0.15
N GLN A 21 -5.65 -18.03 -0.96
CA GLN A 21 -6.63 -17.81 -2.03
C GLN A 21 -7.01 -19.09 -2.77
N GLU A 22 -6.14 -20.09 -2.80
CA GLU A 22 -6.43 -21.40 -3.37
C GLU A 22 -7.63 -22.06 -2.69
N PHE A 23 -7.78 -21.85 -1.36
CA PHE A 23 -8.94 -22.34 -0.61
C PHE A 23 -10.28 -21.81 -1.16
N PHE A 24 -10.28 -20.58 -1.68
CA PHE A 24 -11.47 -19.93 -2.22
C PHE A 24 -11.58 -20.02 -3.75
N SER A 25 -10.64 -20.70 -4.42
CA SER A 25 -10.62 -20.78 -5.89
C SER A 25 -11.81 -21.59 -6.44
N SER A 26 -12.30 -22.56 -5.67
CA SER A 26 -13.40 -23.44 -6.04
C SER A 26 -14.77 -22.75 -6.07
N SER A 27 -14.96 -21.62 -5.38
CA SER A 27 -16.26 -20.94 -5.31
C SER A 27 -16.15 -19.46 -4.96
N SER A 28 -16.68 -18.62 -5.85
CA SER A 28 -16.86 -17.19 -5.58
C SER A 28 -17.86 -16.92 -4.44
N ILE A 29 -18.80 -17.84 -4.22
CA ILE A 29 -19.81 -17.76 -3.15
C ILE A 29 -19.13 -17.91 -1.79
N PHE A 30 -18.21 -18.86 -1.62
CA PHE A 30 -17.44 -19.04 -0.38
C PHE A 30 -16.68 -17.78 0.01
N ARG A 31 -16.09 -17.10 -0.96
CA ARG A 31 -15.41 -15.82 -0.73
C ARG A 31 -16.37 -14.71 -0.28
N LYS A 32 -17.56 -14.64 -0.85
CA LYS A 32 -18.60 -13.68 -0.44
C LYS A 32 -19.08 -13.97 0.99
N ILE A 33 -19.37 -15.23 1.32
CA ILE A 33 -19.77 -15.65 2.68
C ILE A 33 -18.67 -15.30 3.67
N PHE A 34 -17.41 -15.61 3.37
CA PHE A 34 -16.25 -15.30 4.21
C PHE A 34 -16.15 -13.82 4.53
N HIS A 35 -16.29 -12.95 3.52
CA HIS A 35 -16.12 -11.51 3.72
C HIS A 35 -17.34 -10.80 4.29
N HIS A 36 -18.55 -11.26 3.97
CA HIS A 36 -19.79 -10.54 4.31
C HIS A 36 -20.54 -11.13 5.49
N ILE A 37 -20.46 -12.43 5.73
CA ILE A 37 -21.20 -13.10 6.80
C ILE A 37 -20.28 -13.35 7.99
N SER A 38 -19.42 -14.37 7.93
CA SER A 38 -18.44 -14.65 8.96
C SER A 38 -17.28 -15.54 8.48
N PRO A 39 -16.04 -15.13 8.65
CA PRO A 39 -14.89 -15.99 8.39
C PRO A 39 -14.80 -17.18 9.36
N LYS A 40 -15.42 -17.10 10.54
CA LYS A 40 -15.40 -18.17 11.56
C LYS A 40 -16.03 -19.48 11.07
N ILE A 41 -17.01 -19.42 10.17
CA ILE A 41 -17.62 -20.60 9.56
C ILE A 41 -16.56 -21.46 8.84
N PHE A 42 -15.58 -20.82 8.23
CA PHE A 42 -14.54 -21.50 7.46
C PHE A 42 -13.31 -21.85 8.28
N GLU A 43 -13.23 -21.45 9.56
CA GLU A 43 -12.04 -21.63 10.40
C GLU A 43 -11.57 -23.09 10.48
N PRO A 44 -12.43 -24.11 10.70
CA PRO A 44 -11.99 -25.52 10.74
C PRO A 44 -11.37 -25.98 9.42
N PHE A 45 -11.99 -25.62 8.29
CA PHE A 45 -11.53 -25.99 6.95
C PHE A 45 -10.22 -25.28 6.59
N LEU A 46 -10.10 -23.99 6.90
CA LEU A 46 -8.86 -23.21 6.73
C LEU A 46 -7.73 -23.76 7.58
N ASN A 47 -8.03 -24.14 8.84
CA ASN A 47 -7.04 -24.75 9.72
C ASN A 47 -6.49 -26.05 9.11
N ASN A 48 -7.35 -26.93 8.66
CA ASN A 48 -6.96 -28.17 8.00
C ASN A 48 -6.19 -27.91 6.71
N PHE A 49 -6.67 -27.01 5.86
CA PHE A 49 -6.02 -26.64 4.61
C PHE A 49 -4.58 -26.12 4.83
N ILE A 50 -4.37 -25.27 5.83
CA ILE A 50 -3.05 -24.69 6.11
C ILE A 50 -2.15 -25.71 6.81
N LEU A 51 -2.65 -26.42 7.83
CA LEU A 51 -1.85 -27.36 8.62
C LEU A 51 -1.41 -28.57 7.80
N SER A 52 -2.22 -29.07 6.87
CA SER A 52 -1.85 -30.16 5.97
C SER A 52 -0.67 -29.83 5.05
N ARG A 53 -0.43 -28.55 4.78
CA ARG A 53 0.67 -28.06 3.94
C ARG A 53 1.94 -27.73 4.73
N ILE A 54 1.88 -27.71 6.07
CA ILE A 54 3.02 -27.43 6.95
C ILE A 54 3.67 -28.76 7.39
N LYS A 55 4.64 -29.23 6.64
CA LYS A 55 5.24 -30.57 6.79
C LYS A 55 6.45 -30.61 7.73
N LYS A 56 7.04 -29.47 8.10
CA LYS A 56 8.27 -29.37 8.90
C LYS A 56 8.21 -28.24 9.90
N LYS A 57 9.26 -28.06 10.71
CA LYS A 57 9.45 -26.87 11.54
C LYS A 57 10.14 -25.77 10.73
N TYR A 58 9.82 -24.51 11.04
CA TYR A 58 10.33 -23.32 10.36
C TYR A 58 10.96 -22.35 11.35
N ASP A 59 12.00 -21.65 10.94
CA ASP A 59 12.53 -20.53 11.72
C ASP A 59 11.56 -19.32 11.73
N LEU A 60 10.85 -19.14 10.61
CA LEU A 60 9.90 -18.05 10.43
C LEU A 60 8.67 -18.49 9.65
N ILE A 61 7.51 -18.20 10.19
CA ILE A 61 6.26 -18.12 9.42
C ILE A 61 5.94 -16.63 9.24
N TYR A 62 5.90 -16.21 7.98
CA TYR A 62 5.59 -14.83 7.60
C TYR A 62 4.20 -14.76 6.98
N VAL A 63 3.30 -14.11 7.69
CA VAL A 63 1.89 -14.01 7.30
C VAL A 63 1.61 -12.68 6.62
N MET A 64 1.05 -12.75 5.44
CA MET A 64 0.53 -11.58 4.73
C MET A 64 -0.97 -11.60 4.76
N THR A 65 -1.60 -10.47 5.16
CA THR A 65 -3.05 -10.35 5.20
C THR A 65 -3.68 -11.52 5.93
N SER A 66 -3.70 -11.47 7.26
CA SER A 66 -4.02 -12.60 8.12
C SER A 66 -5.51 -12.82 8.40
N ASP A 67 -6.38 -12.45 7.46
CA ASP A 67 -7.83 -12.63 7.60
C ASP A 67 -8.26 -14.11 7.73
N CYS A 68 -7.41 -15.04 7.26
CA CYS A 68 -7.64 -16.48 7.33
C CYS A 68 -7.10 -17.18 8.59
N ILE A 69 -6.39 -16.48 9.49
CA ILE A 69 -5.68 -17.10 10.63
C ILE A 69 -6.33 -16.71 11.95
N GLY A 70 -7.05 -17.67 12.54
CA GLY A 70 -7.67 -17.54 13.86
C GLY A 70 -6.78 -17.99 15.01
N LYS A 71 -7.29 -17.84 16.23
CA LYS A 71 -6.59 -18.21 17.48
C LYS A 71 -6.13 -19.68 17.47
N LYS A 72 -7.00 -20.61 17.11
CA LYS A 72 -6.70 -22.05 17.12
C LYS A 72 -5.55 -22.38 16.18
N LEU A 73 -5.57 -21.79 14.96
CA LEU A 73 -4.53 -22.02 13.98
C LEU A 73 -3.18 -21.45 14.42
N ILE A 74 -3.12 -20.18 14.87
CA ILE A 74 -1.84 -19.58 15.25
C ILE A 74 -1.17 -20.31 16.41
N LEU A 75 -1.93 -20.86 17.37
CA LEU A 75 -1.38 -21.66 18.45
C LEU A 75 -0.77 -22.97 17.95
N ASN A 76 -1.36 -23.62 16.93
CA ASN A 76 -0.77 -24.79 16.29
C ASN A 76 0.47 -24.42 15.47
N LEU A 77 0.45 -23.28 14.78
CA LEU A 77 1.61 -22.77 14.02
C LEU A 77 2.79 -22.46 14.95
N LYS A 78 2.56 -22.00 16.17
CA LYS A 78 3.63 -21.78 17.18
C LYS A 78 4.38 -23.04 17.57
N LYS A 79 3.77 -24.22 17.46
CA LYS A 79 4.45 -25.52 17.65
C LYS A 79 5.36 -25.88 16.48
N LYS A 80 5.15 -25.23 15.31
CA LYS A 80 5.85 -25.49 14.05
C LYS A 80 6.81 -24.37 13.63
N ALA A 81 6.81 -23.23 14.34
CA ALA A 81 7.66 -22.10 13.99
C ALA A 81 8.32 -21.45 15.20
N ARG A 82 9.59 -21.05 15.06
CA ARG A 82 10.33 -20.28 16.06
C ARG A 82 9.77 -18.87 16.22
N LYS A 83 9.36 -18.23 15.10
CA LYS A 83 8.75 -16.90 15.07
C LYS A 83 7.60 -16.86 14.07
N ILE A 84 6.54 -16.15 14.42
CA ILE A 84 5.40 -15.88 13.53
C ILE A 84 5.18 -14.38 13.44
N ILE A 85 5.29 -13.82 12.24
CA ILE A 85 5.14 -12.40 11.97
C ILE A 85 3.91 -12.17 11.10
N VAL A 86 3.21 -11.08 11.35
CA VAL A 86 2.17 -10.60 10.44
C VAL A 86 2.52 -9.24 9.86
N PHE A 87 2.31 -9.11 8.55
CA PHE A 87 2.47 -7.87 7.79
C PHE A 87 1.08 -7.37 7.37
N LEU A 88 0.63 -6.28 7.96
CA LEU A 88 -0.70 -5.72 7.76
C LEU A 88 -0.69 -4.62 6.70
N GLU A 89 -1.09 -4.96 5.49
CA GLU A 89 -1.30 -3.95 4.42
C GLU A 89 -2.58 -3.15 4.65
N ASP A 90 -3.68 -3.82 5.03
CA ASP A 90 -4.96 -3.21 5.36
C ASP A 90 -5.10 -2.94 6.87
N ASN A 91 -6.15 -2.21 7.25
CA ASN A 91 -6.47 -1.91 8.65
C ASN A 91 -7.51 -2.89 9.22
N PRO A 92 -7.10 -3.91 9.98
CA PRO A 92 -8.02 -4.88 10.56
C PRO A 92 -8.84 -4.33 11.73
N PHE A 93 -8.46 -3.18 12.27
CA PHE A 93 -9.09 -2.55 13.43
C PHE A 93 -10.17 -1.54 13.03
N GLY A 94 -10.31 -1.25 11.73
CA GLY A 94 -11.32 -0.33 11.18
C GLY A 94 -12.66 -1.01 10.93
N LYS A 95 -13.71 -0.19 10.74
CA LYS A 95 -15.07 -0.69 10.46
C LYS A 95 -15.34 -0.99 8.97
N ARG A 96 -14.44 -0.58 8.05
CA ARG A 96 -14.65 -0.69 6.60
C ARG A 96 -14.94 -2.12 6.12
N ASP A 97 -14.15 -3.05 6.61
CA ASP A 97 -14.15 -4.43 6.13
C ASP A 97 -15.05 -5.36 6.97
N LYS A 98 -15.91 -4.78 7.80
CA LYS A 98 -16.92 -5.49 8.61
C LYS A 98 -16.34 -6.71 9.37
N ASN A 99 -16.85 -7.89 9.03
CA ASN A 99 -16.52 -9.15 9.70
C ASN A 99 -15.22 -9.81 9.22
N ARG A 100 -14.63 -9.34 8.11
CA ARG A 100 -13.46 -9.94 7.46
C ARG A 100 -12.32 -10.28 8.44
N TRP A 101 -12.08 -9.43 9.41
CA TRP A 101 -10.94 -9.53 10.30
C TRP A 101 -11.19 -10.26 11.62
N LYS A 102 -12.37 -10.88 11.82
CA LYS A 102 -12.71 -11.55 13.08
C LYS A 102 -11.68 -12.60 13.49
N LEU A 103 -11.23 -13.46 12.57
CA LEU A 103 -10.19 -14.47 12.86
C LEU A 103 -8.86 -13.83 13.28
N TYR A 104 -8.41 -12.82 12.54
CA TYR A 104 -7.20 -12.10 12.89
C TYR A 104 -7.29 -11.43 14.28
N LEU A 105 -8.39 -10.75 14.57
CA LEU A 105 -8.56 -10.05 15.85
C LEU A 105 -8.48 -11.01 17.04
N ASP A 106 -9.02 -12.22 16.93
CA ASP A 106 -8.90 -13.28 17.92
C ASP A 106 -7.44 -13.80 18.05
N ALA A 107 -6.67 -13.72 16.97
CA ALA A 107 -5.29 -14.21 16.89
C ALA A 107 -4.22 -13.12 17.12
N ALA A 108 -4.57 -11.85 17.07
CA ALA A 108 -3.63 -10.72 16.97
C ALA A 108 -2.55 -10.71 18.07
N ARG A 109 -2.91 -11.04 19.32
CA ARG A 109 -1.99 -11.07 20.46
C ARG A 109 -0.93 -12.17 20.41
N TYR A 110 -1.09 -13.17 19.55
CA TYR A 110 -0.22 -14.34 19.50
C TYR A 110 0.90 -14.21 18.47
N TYR A 111 0.89 -13.17 17.61
CA TYR A 111 2.01 -12.89 16.72
C TYR A 111 3.22 -12.34 17.48
N ASP A 112 4.42 -12.78 17.09
CA ASP A 112 5.67 -12.34 17.72
C ASP A 112 6.03 -10.92 17.27
N LEU A 113 5.60 -10.50 16.09
CA LEU A 113 5.76 -9.15 15.57
C LEU A 113 4.63 -8.81 14.59
N THR A 114 4.05 -7.63 14.76
CA THR A 114 3.08 -7.06 13.82
C THR A 114 3.71 -5.87 13.09
N VAL A 115 3.82 -5.97 11.77
CA VAL A 115 4.37 -4.92 10.93
C VAL A 115 3.24 -4.06 10.38
N VAL A 116 3.34 -2.75 10.57
CA VAL A 116 2.31 -1.76 10.18
C VAL A 116 2.92 -0.52 9.54
N PHE A 117 2.09 0.23 8.79
CA PHE A 117 2.50 1.46 8.11
C PHE A 117 2.15 2.74 8.86
N GLN A 118 1.32 2.64 9.91
CA GLN A 118 0.71 3.78 10.57
C GLN A 118 0.71 3.63 12.09
N ARG A 119 0.97 4.73 12.79
CA ARG A 119 0.95 4.78 14.26
C ARG A 119 -0.45 4.50 14.84
N SER A 120 -1.48 4.97 14.15
CA SER A 120 -2.87 4.69 14.55
C SER A 120 -3.15 3.19 14.68
N ARG A 121 -2.61 2.36 13.77
CA ARG A 121 -2.76 0.90 13.82
C ARG A 121 -2.03 0.29 15.02
N MET A 122 -0.90 0.86 15.45
CA MET A 122 -0.22 0.42 16.67
C MET A 122 -1.09 0.69 17.91
N ILE A 123 -1.69 1.89 18.00
CA ILE A 123 -2.55 2.27 19.12
C ILE A 123 -3.77 1.35 19.17
N MET A 124 -4.43 1.12 18.05
CA MET A 124 -5.59 0.24 17.94
C MET A 124 -5.21 -1.22 18.23
N GLY A 125 -4.10 -1.70 17.70
CA GLY A 125 -3.63 -3.07 17.91
C GLY A 125 -3.27 -3.37 19.36
N LYS A 126 -2.74 -2.40 20.12
CA LYS A 126 -2.49 -2.54 21.55
C LYS A 126 -3.80 -2.85 22.31
N LYS A 127 -4.92 -2.23 21.93
CA LYS A 127 -6.25 -2.52 22.52
C LYS A 127 -6.70 -3.97 22.26
N HIS A 128 -6.18 -4.60 21.19
CA HIS A 128 -6.40 -6.01 20.87
C HIS A 128 -5.31 -6.95 21.41
N GLY A 129 -4.46 -6.46 22.32
CA GLY A 129 -3.43 -7.25 22.99
C GLY A 129 -2.17 -7.52 22.17
N VAL A 130 -1.97 -6.82 21.04
CA VAL A 130 -0.72 -6.93 20.25
C VAL A 130 0.43 -6.32 21.06
N LYS A 131 1.47 -7.12 21.31
CA LYS A 131 2.59 -6.76 22.19
C LYS A 131 3.76 -6.10 21.45
N SER A 132 4.03 -6.51 20.24
CA SER A 132 5.21 -6.07 19.49
C SER A 132 4.85 -5.52 18.11
N PHE A 133 5.37 -4.35 17.80
CA PHE A 133 5.16 -3.68 16.51
C PHE A 133 6.46 -3.26 15.87
N LEU A 134 6.45 -3.26 14.54
CA LEU A 134 7.42 -2.58 13.71
C LEU A 134 6.67 -1.60 12.79
N LEU A 135 6.92 -0.32 12.97
CA LEU A 135 6.41 0.73 12.10
C LEU A 135 7.40 0.95 10.95
N ILE A 136 6.93 0.84 9.73
CA ILE A 136 7.71 1.07 8.52
C ILE A 136 6.90 1.90 7.51
N PRO A 137 7.53 2.65 6.61
CA PRO A 137 6.82 3.22 5.47
C PRO A 137 6.33 2.10 4.54
N PRO A 138 5.24 2.31 3.78
CA PRO A 138 4.80 1.34 2.77
C PRO A 138 5.93 1.03 1.79
N PRO A 139 6.27 -0.24 1.55
CA PRO A 139 7.38 -0.57 0.68
C PRO A 139 7.01 -0.44 -0.80
N TYR A 140 7.99 0.00 -1.62
CA TYR A 140 7.90 0.03 -3.08
C TYR A 140 8.76 -1.07 -3.73
N GLN A 141 8.46 -1.45 -4.97
CA GLN A 141 9.25 -2.43 -5.72
C GLN A 141 10.31 -1.73 -6.56
N LYS A 142 11.59 -1.92 -6.18
CA LYS A 142 12.73 -1.20 -6.74
C LYS A 142 12.89 -1.35 -8.26
N ASN A 143 12.62 -2.53 -8.82
CA ASN A 143 12.77 -2.80 -10.25
C ASN A 143 11.54 -2.35 -11.07
N ILE A 144 10.44 -2.03 -10.40
CA ILE A 144 9.19 -1.60 -11.01
C ILE A 144 9.03 -0.09 -10.85
N HIS A 145 9.00 0.39 -9.62
CA HIS A 145 8.83 1.80 -9.28
C HIS A 145 10.17 2.53 -9.33
N CYS A 146 10.66 2.70 -10.55
CA CYS A 146 11.92 3.37 -10.86
C CYS A 146 11.82 4.10 -12.20
N LYS A 147 12.78 4.95 -12.48
CA LYS A 147 12.87 5.62 -13.79
C LYS A 147 13.01 4.58 -14.90
N LYS A 148 12.16 4.69 -15.92
CA LYS A 148 12.14 3.84 -17.12
C LYS A 148 12.77 4.56 -18.29
N LYS A 149 13.28 3.79 -19.26
CA LYS A 149 13.60 4.34 -20.58
C LYS A 149 12.27 4.69 -21.27
N ILE A 150 12.15 5.92 -21.73
CA ILE A 150 10.96 6.47 -22.39
C ILE A 150 11.40 7.18 -23.65
N SER A 151 10.87 6.78 -24.80
CA SER A 151 11.14 7.44 -26.07
C SER A 151 10.46 8.81 -26.13
N SER A 152 10.93 9.71 -27.02
CA SER A 152 10.31 11.02 -27.20
C SER A 152 8.84 10.91 -27.59
N LYS A 153 8.49 9.94 -28.44
CA LYS A 153 7.10 9.66 -28.85
C LYS A 153 6.22 9.24 -27.66
N GLU A 154 6.72 8.34 -26.82
CA GLU A 154 6.00 7.94 -25.59
C GLU A 154 5.88 9.10 -24.62
N LYS A 155 6.94 9.89 -24.44
CA LYS A 155 6.92 11.05 -23.57
C LYS A 155 5.84 12.05 -23.98
N ASN A 156 5.73 12.38 -25.25
CA ASN A 156 4.70 13.28 -25.77
C ASN A 156 3.28 12.75 -25.51
N LYS A 157 3.06 11.44 -25.72
CA LYS A 157 1.75 10.80 -25.52
C LYS A 157 1.37 10.73 -24.04
N LEU A 158 2.33 10.42 -23.15
CA LEU A 158 2.08 10.13 -21.73
C LEU A 158 2.18 11.38 -20.84
N SER A 159 2.73 12.48 -21.33
CA SER A 159 2.94 13.70 -20.55
C SER A 159 1.65 14.26 -19.98
N SER A 160 1.73 14.70 -18.73
CA SER A 160 0.69 15.49 -18.07
C SER A 160 1.30 16.50 -17.10
N GLU A 161 0.58 17.58 -16.83
CA GLU A 161 1.01 18.51 -15.78
C GLU A 161 0.82 17.87 -14.41
N VAL A 162 -0.39 17.39 -14.17
CA VAL A 162 -0.76 16.72 -12.94
C VAL A 162 -1.39 15.37 -13.25
N ILE A 163 -1.07 14.36 -12.46
CA ILE A 163 -1.65 13.03 -12.58
C ILE A 163 -2.17 12.52 -11.24
N PHE A 164 -3.26 11.76 -11.30
CA PHE A 164 -3.72 10.91 -10.21
C PHE A 164 -3.97 9.49 -10.74
N ILE A 165 -3.44 8.47 -10.05
CA ILE A 165 -3.73 7.07 -10.38
C ILE A 165 -4.34 6.41 -9.14
N GLY A 166 -5.63 6.08 -9.19
CA GLY A 166 -6.32 5.46 -8.06
C GLY A 166 -7.77 5.14 -8.32
N THR A 167 -8.29 4.18 -7.57
CA THR A 167 -9.71 3.80 -7.59
C THR A 167 -10.57 4.95 -7.09
N TRP A 168 -11.75 5.10 -7.66
CA TRP A 168 -12.74 6.04 -7.18
C TRP A 168 -13.25 5.71 -5.77
N PHE A 169 -13.44 6.75 -4.98
CA PHE A 169 -14.19 6.76 -3.73
C PHE A 169 -15.01 8.06 -3.67
N PRO A 170 -16.12 8.12 -2.91
CA PRO A 170 -17.01 9.30 -2.91
C PRO A 170 -16.30 10.63 -2.61
N ASP A 171 -15.41 10.66 -1.64
CA ASP A 171 -14.60 11.83 -1.26
C ASP A 171 -13.66 12.30 -2.38
N ARG A 172 -13.19 11.40 -3.23
CA ARG A 172 -12.32 11.73 -4.36
C ARG A 172 -13.04 12.43 -5.50
N GLY A 173 -14.28 12.04 -5.77
CA GLY A 173 -15.08 12.67 -6.82
C GLY A 173 -15.24 14.17 -6.60
N VAL A 174 -15.70 14.57 -5.44
CA VAL A 174 -15.84 15.97 -5.05
C VAL A 174 -14.51 16.73 -5.12
N PHE A 175 -13.45 16.13 -4.61
CA PHE A 175 -12.10 16.71 -4.63
C PHE A 175 -11.60 16.97 -6.06
N PHE A 176 -11.69 16.00 -6.96
CA PHE A 176 -11.18 16.16 -8.32
C PHE A 176 -12.08 17.04 -9.18
N LYS A 177 -13.41 16.99 -8.97
CA LYS A 177 -14.31 17.95 -9.62
C LYS A 177 -13.91 19.39 -9.27
N ARG A 178 -13.67 19.69 -7.99
CA ARG A 178 -13.23 21.03 -7.58
C ARG A 178 -11.92 21.45 -8.25
N LEU A 179 -10.94 20.55 -8.37
CA LEU A 179 -9.68 20.84 -9.07
C LEU A 179 -9.89 21.16 -10.56
N ILE A 180 -10.78 20.42 -11.22
CA ILE A 180 -11.12 20.62 -12.64
C ILE A 180 -11.87 21.93 -12.83
N ASP A 181 -12.84 22.25 -11.97
CA ASP A 181 -13.59 23.51 -11.99
C ASP A 181 -12.66 24.73 -11.81
N LEU A 182 -11.58 24.59 -11.04
CA LEU A 182 -10.54 25.62 -10.88
C LEU A 182 -9.59 25.70 -12.09
N GLY A 183 -9.75 24.84 -13.12
CA GLY A 183 -8.94 24.85 -14.33
C GLY A 183 -7.63 24.06 -14.24
N LEU A 184 -7.49 23.12 -13.29
CA LEU A 184 -6.30 22.29 -13.21
C LEU A 184 -6.23 21.29 -14.38
N ASN A 185 -5.15 21.36 -15.17
CA ASN A 185 -4.87 20.37 -16.20
C ASN A 185 -4.39 19.06 -15.56
N ILE A 186 -5.32 18.14 -15.32
CA ILE A 186 -5.09 16.87 -14.63
C ILE A 186 -5.57 15.69 -15.45
N LYS A 187 -4.78 14.59 -15.45
CA LYS A 187 -5.19 13.27 -15.95
C LYS A 187 -5.43 12.32 -14.77
N ILE A 188 -6.57 11.65 -14.78
CA ILE A 188 -7.01 10.72 -13.73
C ILE A 188 -7.08 9.32 -14.34
N TYR A 189 -6.48 8.34 -13.70
CA TYR A 189 -6.52 6.94 -14.10
C TYR A 189 -7.04 6.08 -12.96
N GLY A 190 -7.92 5.13 -13.27
CA GLY A 190 -8.35 4.18 -12.26
C GLY A 190 -9.71 3.55 -12.51
N THR A 191 -10.13 2.74 -11.56
CA THR A 191 -11.38 1.98 -11.65
C THR A 191 -12.51 2.68 -10.91
N ARG A 192 -13.75 2.31 -11.24
CA ARG A 192 -14.99 2.69 -10.55
C ARG A 192 -15.35 4.20 -10.65
N TRP A 193 -14.62 5.01 -11.40
CA TRP A 193 -14.91 6.43 -11.57
C TRP A 193 -16.28 6.71 -12.19
N TYR A 194 -16.80 5.78 -13.01
CA TYR A 194 -18.16 5.85 -13.54
C TYR A 194 -19.27 5.87 -12.47
N LYS A 195 -18.94 5.61 -11.20
CA LYS A 195 -19.85 5.70 -10.06
C LYS A 195 -19.96 7.12 -9.47
N ASP A 196 -19.14 8.05 -9.94
CA ASP A 196 -19.17 9.41 -9.44
C ASP A 196 -20.45 10.12 -9.93
N PRO A 197 -21.21 10.78 -9.05
CA PRO A 197 -22.39 11.55 -9.45
C PRO A 197 -22.09 12.62 -10.49
N ASN A 198 -20.87 13.18 -10.49
CA ASN A 198 -20.41 14.19 -11.44
C ASN A 198 -19.61 13.59 -12.60
N TYR A 199 -19.67 12.30 -12.85
CA TYR A 199 -18.84 11.64 -13.86
C TYR A 199 -18.95 12.27 -15.24
N SER A 200 -20.16 12.65 -15.68
CA SER A 200 -20.41 13.31 -16.97
C SER A 200 -19.59 14.61 -17.14
N LEU A 201 -19.37 15.35 -16.05
CA LEU A 201 -18.66 16.63 -16.04
C LEU A 201 -17.13 16.45 -16.04
N ILE A 202 -16.62 15.34 -15.52
CA ILE A 202 -15.17 15.12 -15.35
C ILE A 202 -14.63 13.98 -16.20
N LYS A 203 -15.45 13.29 -16.98
CA LYS A 203 -15.07 12.09 -17.78
C LYS A 203 -13.94 12.33 -18.77
N SER A 204 -13.83 13.53 -19.32
CA SER A 204 -12.76 13.92 -20.24
C SER A 204 -11.35 13.86 -19.63
N ASN A 205 -11.27 13.99 -18.31
CA ASN A 205 -10.02 13.91 -17.54
C ASN A 205 -9.71 12.47 -17.08
N ILE A 206 -10.63 11.50 -17.29
CA ILE A 206 -10.58 10.17 -16.70
C ILE A 206 -10.33 9.09 -17.73
N THR A 207 -9.35 8.25 -17.47
CA THR A 207 -9.16 6.98 -18.17
C THR A 207 -9.51 5.83 -17.24
N LEU A 208 -10.56 5.10 -17.60
CA LEU A 208 -11.04 3.95 -16.81
C LEU A 208 -10.12 2.73 -16.99
N GLY A 209 -9.94 1.98 -15.91
CA GLY A 209 -9.25 0.70 -15.94
C GLY A 209 -8.12 0.59 -14.91
N HIS A 210 -7.57 -0.62 -14.83
CA HIS A 210 -6.39 -0.90 -14.03
C HIS A 210 -5.14 -0.55 -14.83
N ILE A 211 -4.33 0.35 -14.30
CA ILE A 211 -3.02 0.65 -14.87
C ILE A 211 -1.99 -0.27 -14.22
N LYS A 212 -1.40 -1.14 -15.05
CA LYS A 212 -0.34 -2.07 -14.65
C LYS A 212 1.04 -1.52 -15.04
N ASP A 213 2.09 -2.01 -14.38
CA ASP A 213 3.46 -1.77 -14.82
C ASP A 213 3.75 -2.49 -16.15
N PRO A 214 4.61 -1.89 -17.00
CA PRO A 214 5.40 -0.68 -16.75
C PRO A 214 4.65 0.66 -16.97
N MET A 215 3.40 0.64 -17.41
CA MET A 215 2.64 1.85 -17.77
C MET A 215 2.42 2.76 -16.56
N TYR A 216 2.15 2.19 -15.36
CA TYR A 216 2.02 2.95 -14.12
C TYR A 216 3.24 3.84 -13.85
N SER A 217 4.43 3.24 -13.89
CA SER A 217 5.68 3.98 -13.65
C SER A 217 5.97 5.00 -14.76
N LYS A 218 5.68 4.69 -16.02
CA LYS A 218 5.86 5.60 -17.15
C LYS A 218 4.93 6.83 -17.06
N LEU A 219 3.67 6.64 -16.74
CA LEU A 219 2.69 7.73 -16.56
C LEU A 219 3.12 8.69 -15.45
N ILE A 220 3.51 8.15 -14.30
CA ILE A 220 4.01 8.97 -13.18
C ILE A 220 5.28 9.70 -13.58
N GLN A 221 6.25 9.03 -14.22
CA GLN A 221 7.52 9.62 -14.64
C GLN A 221 7.34 10.74 -15.67
N CYS A 222 6.36 10.63 -16.58
CA CYS A 222 6.06 11.63 -17.60
C CYS A 222 5.26 12.82 -17.06
N SER A 223 4.79 12.76 -15.82
CA SER A 223 4.00 13.82 -15.21
C SER A 223 4.89 14.78 -14.41
N LYS A 224 4.52 16.07 -14.37
CA LYS A 224 5.23 17.05 -13.55
C LYS A 224 4.98 16.81 -12.06
N ILE A 225 3.74 16.51 -11.68
CA ILE A 225 3.27 16.35 -10.30
C ILE A 225 2.34 15.14 -10.23
N SER A 226 2.49 14.31 -9.21
CA SER A 226 1.55 13.21 -8.93
C SER A 226 0.84 13.41 -7.60
N ILE A 227 -0.51 13.46 -7.64
CA ILE A 227 -1.34 13.61 -6.46
C ILE A 227 -1.46 12.26 -5.75
N CYS A 228 -1.39 12.29 -4.42
CA CYS A 228 -1.59 11.14 -3.55
C CYS A 228 -2.68 11.42 -2.50
N LEU A 229 -3.77 10.67 -2.58
CA LEU A 229 -4.84 10.66 -1.59
C LEU A 229 -4.86 9.32 -0.85
N PRO A 230 -4.72 9.31 0.47
CA PRO A 230 -5.01 8.15 1.29
C PRO A 230 -6.47 7.71 1.18
N SER A 231 -6.79 6.52 1.66
CA SER A 231 -8.18 6.04 1.70
C SER A 231 -8.85 6.50 3.01
N ALA A 232 -9.81 7.41 2.91
CA ALA A 232 -10.58 7.88 4.07
C ALA A 232 -11.30 6.71 4.77
N GLY A 233 -11.93 5.82 4.02
CA GLY A 233 -12.65 4.66 4.57
C GLY A 233 -11.77 3.65 5.34
N ASN A 234 -10.45 3.69 5.15
CA ASN A 234 -9.47 2.85 5.87
C ASN A 234 -8.75 3.63 6.98
N PHE A 235 -9.08 4.90 7.18
CA PHE A 235 -8.35 5.82 8.06
C PHE A 235 -6.83 5.83 7.76
N ASP A 236 -6.49 5.76 6.46
CA ASP A 236 -5.10 5.73 6.03
C ASP A 236 -4.50 7.12 6.12
N GLY A 237 -3.37 7.25 6.82
CA GLY A 237 -2.56 8.47 6.82
C GLY A 237 -1.45 8.44 5.78
N ILE A 238 -1.17 7.24 5.20
CA ILE A 238 -0.13 7.03 4.19
C ILE A 238 -0.51 5.82 3.31
N THR A 239 -0.06 5.79 2.07
CA THR A 239 -0.32 4.70 1.11
C THR A 239 0.96 4.28 0.40
N LYS A 240 0.91 3.20 -0.38
CA LYS A 240 2.04 2.76 -1.22
C LYS A 240 2.50 3.87 -2.18
N ARG A 241 1.57 4.66 -2.72
CA ARG A 241 1.89 5.79 -3.62
C ARG A 241 2.76 6.85 -2.96
N SER A 242 2.69 7.00 -1.65
CA SER A 242 3.53 7.94 -0.90
C SER A 242 5.03 7.63 -1.02
N THR A 243 5.39 6.39 -1.33
CA THR A 243 6.77 5.95 -1.55
C THR A 243 7.06 5.64 -3.02
N GLU A 244 6.10 5.11 -3.76
CA GLU A 244 6.22 4.77 -5.18
C GLU A 244 6.48 6.01 -6.04
N ILE A 245 5.71 7.09 -5.84
CA ILE A 245 5.83 8.34 -6.62
C ILE A 245 7.23 8.93 -6.48
N PRO A 246 7.77 9.21 -5.27
CA PRO A 246 9.12 9.72 -5.15
C PRO A 246 10.19 8.70 -5.60
N ALA A 247 9.98 7.39 -5.43
CA ALA A 247 10.91 6.38 -5.93
C ALA A 247 11.04 6.40 -7.46
N ILE A 248 9.98 6.77 -8.18
CA ILE A 248 10.00 7.00 -9.63
C ILE A 248 10.70 8.33 -9.98
N GLY A 249 10.78 9.26 -9.03
CA GLY A 249 11.44 10.56 -9.18
C GLY A 249 10.50 11.70 -9.58
N THR A 250 9.19 11.53 -9.41
CA THR A 250 8.16 12.56 -9.64
C THR A 250 7.83 13.28 -8.35
N LEU A 251 7.43 14.56 -8.43
CA LEU A 251 7.01 15.32 -7.25
C LEU A 251 5.75 14.71 -6.63
N LEU A 252 5.86 14.33 -5.38
CA LEU A 252 4.74 13.90 -4.55
C LEU A 252 3.97 15.11 -4.04
N CYS A 253 2.70 15.25 -4.45
CA CYS A 253 1.73 16.18 -3.89
C CYS A 253 0.67 15.38 -3.13
N ALA A 254 0.73 15.37 -1.80
CA ALA A 254 -0.07 14.46 -0.98
C ALA A 254 -1.00 15.21 -0.01
N GLN A 255 -2.09 14.57 0.39
CA GLN A 255 -2.91 15.07 1.48
C GLN A 255 -2.06 15.20 2.75
N ARG A 256 -2.20 16.35 3.46
CA ARG A 256 -1.45 16.62 4.70
C ARG A 256 -1.94 15.72 5.83
N THR A 257 -1.16 14.70 6.17
CA THR A 257 -1.42 13.78 7.27
C THR A 257 -0.26 13.79 8.27
N LYS A 258 -0.49 13.24 9.46
CA LYS A 258 0.59 13.06 10.46
C LYS A 258 1.70 12.16 9.91
N GLU A 259 1.35 11.08 9.24
CA GLU A 259 2.30 10.12 8.67
C GLU A 259 3.14 10.74 7.54
N HIS A 260 2.52 11.52 6.64
CA HIS A 260 3.27 12.23 5.59
C HIS A 260 4.26 13.23 6.18
N LYS A 261 3.85 14.01 7.20
CA LYS A 261 4.72 14.99 7.90
C LYS A 261 5.88 14.33 8.66
N ILE A 262 5.72 13.09 9.10
CA ILE A 262 6.79 12.31 9.73
C ILE A 262 7.76 11.77 8.68
N LEU A 263 7.23 11.33 7.53
CA LEU A 263 8.04 10.71 6.49
C LEU A 263 8.84 11.72 5.68
N PHE A 264 8.26 12.91 5.41
CA PHE A 264 8.84 13.92 4.54
C PHE A 264 8.84 15.31 5.19
N LYS A 265 9.88 16.10 4.89
CA LYS A 265 9.92 17.54 5.17
C LYS A 265 9.09 18.28 4.10
N GLU A 266 7.99 18.93 4.52
CA GLU A 266 7.11 19.67 3.62
C GLU A 266 7.86 20.77 2.87
N ASN A 267 7.55 20.96 1.59
CA ASN A 267 8.18 21.88 0.63
C ASN A 267 9.67 21.65 0.35
N MET A 268 10.26 20.60 0.93
CA MET A 268 11.66 20.20 0.71
C MET A 268 11.77 18.80 0.06
N GLU A 269 10.96 17.83 0.49
CA GLU A 269 11.00 16.43 0.04
C GLU A 269 9.67 15.99 -0.61
N ALA A 270 8.57 16.67 -0.26
CA ALA A 270 7.24 16.54 -0.84
C ALA A 270 6.45 17.81 -0.60
N VAL A 271 5.27 17.95 -1.20
CA VAL A 271 4.33 19.02 -0.89
C VAL A 271 3.01 18.45 -0.40
N PHE A 272 2.37 19.15 0.54
CA PHE A 272 1.14 18.69 1.15
C PHE A 272 0.04 19.73 1.02
N PHE A 273 -1.20 19.25 0.96
CA PHE A 273 -2.41 20.07 0.91
C PHE A 273 -3.45 19.58 1.91
N LYS A 274 -4.30 20.47 2.39
CA LYS A 274 -5.44 20.17 3.26
C LYS A 274 -6.72 19.92 2.47
N ASP A 275 -6.93 20.67 1.38
CA ASP A 275 -8.11 20.69 0.54
C ASP A 275 -7.77 20.87 -0.95
N ALA A 276 -8.79 20.88 -1.82
CA ALA A 276 -8.61 21.01 -3.26
C ALA A 276 -8.05 22.39 -3.66
N ASP A 277 -8.44 23.46 -2.98
CA ASP A 277 -7.99 24.82 -3.29
C ASP A 277 -6.48 25.00 -2.99
N GLU A 278 -5.99 24.48 -1.85
CA GLU A 278 -4.54 24.46 -1.56
C GLU A 278 -3.79 23.57 -2.54
N CYS A 279 -4.35 22.40 -2.89
CA CYS A 279 -3.77 21.50 -3.88
C CYS A 279 -3.62 22.19 -5.23
N TYR A 280 -4.66 22.86 -5.72
CA TYR A 280 -4.65 23.66 -6.95
C TYR A 280 -3.54 24.68 -6.95
N LYS A 281 -3.49 25.56 -5.92
CA LYS A 281 -2.47 26.62 -5.80
C LYS A 281 -1.07 26.06 -5.84
N LYS A 282 -0.79 24.94 -5.15
CA LYS A 282 0.52 24.28 -5.14
C LYS A 282 0.85 23.67 -6.50
N CYS A 283 -0.11 23.00 -7.15
CA CYS A 283 0.09 22.41 -8.46
C CYS A 283 0.39 23.46 -9.52
N ILE A 284 -0.38 24.56 -9.59
CA ILE A 284 -0.15 25.65 -10.56
C ILE A 284 1.23 26.30 -10.35
N ASN A 285 1.56 26.65 -9.10
CA ASN A 285 2.85 27.29 -8.78
C ASN A 285 4.03 26.38 -9.20
N LEU A 286 3.99 25.09 -8.82
CA LEU A 286 5.08 24.17 -9.07
C LEU A 286 5.12 23.64 -10.53
N SER A 287 4.01 23.67 -11.25
CA SER A 287 4.00 23.37 -12.69
C SER A 287 4.77 24.42 -13.48
N LYS A 288 4.70 25.69 -13.06
CA LYS A 288 5.43 26.82 -13.67
C LYS A 288 6.90 26.90 -13.21
N ASN A 289 7.19 26.54 -11.94
CA ASN A 289 8.54 26.60 -11.37
C ASN A 289 9.28 25.25 -11.50
N ASN A 290 9.89 25.02 -12.65
CA ASN A 290 10.59 23.77 -12.96
C ASN A 290 11.77 23.49 -12.00
N SER A 291 12.56 24.51 -11.67
CA SER A 291 13.74 24.36 -10.81
C SER A 291 13.32 23.89 -9.41
N LYS A 292 12.40 24.61 -8.76
CA LYS A 292 11.88 24.28 -7.43
C LYS A 292 11.22 22.90 -7.40
N ARG A 293 10.37 22.60 -8.41
CA ARG A 293 9.71 21.30 -8.51
C ARG A 293 10.71 20.16 -8.58
N ARG A 294 11.70 20.25 -9.48
CA ARG A 294 12.72 19.20 -9.65
C ARG A 294 13.58 19.01 -8.41
N LYS A 295 13.92 20.10 -7.71
CA LYS A 295 14.67 20.04 -6.45
C LYS A 295 13.90 19.26 -5.38
N ILE A 296 12.62 19.58 -5.17
CA ILE A 296 11.76 18.88 -4.19
C ILE A 296 11.60 17.40 -4.58
N ALA A 297 11.30 17.11 -5.85
CA ALA A 297 11.16 15.73 -6.34
C ALA A 297 12.44 14.90 -6.15
N ASN A 298 13.61 15.48 -6.43
CA ASN A 298 14.89 14.81 -6.23
C ASN A 298 15.18 14.54 -4.74
N ASN A 299 14.88 15.48 -3.87
CA ASN A 299 15.05 15.28 -2.42
C ASN A 299 14.11 14.16 -1.91
N GLY A 300 12.87 14.11 -2.37
CA GLY A 300 11.93 13.02 -2.07
C GLY A 300 12.45 11.67 -2.58
N TYR A 301 13.00 11.63 -3.80
CA TYR A 301 13.65 10.44 -4.34
C TYR A 301 14.81 9.97 -3.45
N ILE A 302 15.73 10.87 -3.10
CA ILE A 302 16.87 10.56 -2.22
C ILE A 302 16.37 10.05 -0.86
N LYS A 303 15.38 10.73 -0.28
CA LYS A 303 14.78 10.34 1.01
C LYS A 303 14.30 8.89 0.99
N ILE A 304 13.51 8.50 0.00
CA ILE A 304 12.87 7.18 -0.06
C ILE A 304 13.86 6.09 -0.50
N THR A 305 14.73 6.39 -1.47
CA THR A 305 15.56 5.36 -2.10
C THR A 305 16.94 5.19 -1.48
N LYS A 306 17.52 6.24 -0.90
CA LYS A 306 18.88 6.25 -0.36
C LYS A 306 18.92 6.31 1.17
N ILE A 307 18.12 7.19 1.77
CA ILE A 307 18.14 7.39 3.23
C ILE A 307 17.32 6.31 3.92
N ILE A 308 16.02 6.21 3.61
CA ILE A 308 15.10 5.26 4.25
C ILE A 308 15.23 3.86 3.66
N LYS A 309 15.53 3.77 2.35
CA LYS A 309 15.58 2.50 1.59
C LYS A 309 14.28 1.72 1.74
N ALA A 310 13.15 2.37 1.41
CA ALA A 310 11.82 1.83 1.61
C ALA A 310 11.41 0.79 0.53
N ASP A 311 12.36 0.07 -0.08
CA ASP A 311 12.06 -1.03 -0.98
C ASP A 311 11.76 -2.33 -0.22
N TYR A 312 11.05 -3.27 -0.88
CA TYR A 312 10.66 -4.54 -0.26
C TYR A 312 11.83 -5.33 0.30
N LEU A 313 12.97 -5.41 -0.41
CA LEU A 313 14.12 -6.17 0.05
C LEU A 313 14.73 -5.58 1.33
N SER A 314 14.91 -4.27 1.35
CA SER A 314 15.41 -3.54 2.53
C SER A 314 14.44 -3.66 3.70
N THR A 315 13.14 -3.59 3.42
CA THR A 315 12.07 -3.80 4.42
C THR A 315 12.14 -5.20 5.05
N ILE A 316 12.25 -6.26 4.24
CA ILE A 316 12.38 -7.64 4.75
C ILE A 316 13.65 -7.79 5.59
N LYS A 317 14.78 -7.23 5.14
CA LYS A 317 16.03 -7.23 5.94
C LYS A 317 15.86 -6.56 7.30
N THR A 318 15.11 -5.44 7.36
CA THR A 318 14.79 -4.73 8.61
C THR A 318 13.93 -5.60 9.52
N ILE A 319 12.92 -6.28 8.99
CA ILE A 319 12.06 -7.19 9.74
C ILE A 319 12.89 -8.35 10.32
N ILE A 320 13.72 -9.01 9.50
CA ILE A 320 14.59 -10.11 9.91
C ILE A 320 15.54 -9.68 11.04
N LYS A 321 16.16 -8.49 10.91
CA LYS A 321 17.02 -7.92 11.94
C LYS A 321 16.24 -7.70 13.26
N LYS A 322 15.01 -7.18 13.18
CA LYS A 322 14.17 -6.88 14.36
C LYS A 322 13.83 -8.13 15.19
N ILE A 323 13.74 -9.28 14.57
CA ILE A 323 13.40 -10.55 15.25
C ILE A 323 14.63 -11.42 15.57
N ASN A 324 15.82 -10.90 15.34
CA ASN A 324 17.09 -11.61 15.55
C ASN A 324 17.15 -13.00 14.85
N LEU A 325 16.60 -13.09 13.65
CA LEU A 325 16.73 -14.28 12.82
C LEU A 325 18.11 -14.25 12.14
N LYS A 326 18.92 -15.27 12.35
CA LYS A 326 20.21 -15.40 11.65
C LYS A 326 19.96 -15.55 10.14
N LYS A 327 20.77 -14.89 9.32
CA LYS A 327 20.87 -15.21 7.91
C LYS A 327 21.54 -16.58 7.81
N ILE A 328 20.92 -17.50 7.12
CA ILE A 328 21.54 -18.77 6.73
C ILE A 328 22.17 -18.60 5.37
#